data_0c6c3f2280e301c84ecd375a43d591f1
#
_entry.id   0c6c3f2280e301c84ecd375a43d591f1
#
_cell.length_a   1.000
_cell.length_b   1.000
_cell.length_c   1.000
_cell.angle_alpha   90.00
_cell.angle_beta   90.00
_cell.angle_gamma   90.00
#
_symmetry.space_group_name_H-M   'P 1'
#
loop_
_entity.id
_entity.type
_entity.pdbx_description
1 polymer ?
#
loop_
_entity_poly.entity_id
_entity_poly.type
_entity_poly.pdbx_seq_one_letter_code
_entity_poly.pdbx_strand_id
1 'polypeptide(L)'
;MEDYLKELRKRTNHMPLLLPHSVVVLFNDKGEVLLEERSDDGYFDFPGGGIDLKEKAEDAAKRELVEETGLIADELELFKVYSGEITHYVYFNGDEIYGIDLVYICRNYHGELKPQLEEVKSLKFYSLKDMPSKMSIRNKQIILDLLDSKKD
;
A
#
# COMPACT_ATOMS: atom_id res chain seq x y z
N MET A 1 -7.84 -1.52 11.88
CA MET A 1 -8.83 -1.29 10.80
C MET A 1 -9.85 -2.39 10.66
N GLU A 2 -9.46 -3.64 10.80
CA GLU A 2 -10.38 -4.78 10.61
C GLU A 2 -11.65 -4.70 11.45
N ASP A 3 -11.54 -4.50 12.74
CA ASP A 3 -12.71 -4.47 13.62
C ASP A 3 -13.62 -3.29 13.35
N TYR A 4 -13.04 -2.13 13.12
CA TYR A 4 -13.78 -0.92 12.76
C TYR A 4 -14.48 -1.09 11.41
N LEU A 5 -13.76 -1.59 10.41
CA LEU A 5 -14.32 -1.79 9.07
C LEU A 5 -15.44 -2.83 9.09
N LYS A 6 -15.28 -3.92 9.85
CA LYS A 6 -16.33 -4.93 10.02
C LYS A 6 -17.60 -4.32 10.59
N GLU A 7 -17.48 -3.51 11.64
CA GLU A 7 -18.62 -2.86 12.25
C GLU A 7 -19.28 -1.87 11.28
N LEU A 8 -18.47 -1.13 10.55
CA LEU A 8 -18.97 -0.18 9.56
C LEU A 8 -19.74 -0.89 8.45
N ARG A 9 -19.21 -2.01 7.94
CA ARG A 9 -19.87 -2.79 6.88
C ARG A 9 -21.19 -3.42 7.33
N LYS A 10 -21.31 -3.80 8.57
CA LYS A 10 -22.59 -4.29 9.13
C LYS A 10 -23.70 -3.24 9.00
N ARG A 11 -23.33 -1.97 9.03
CA ARG A 11 -24.28 -0.84 8.99
C ARG A 11 -24.46 -0.26 7.60
N THR A 12 -23.56 -0.52 6.68
CA THR A 12 -23.52 0.09 5.35
C THR A 12 -23.63 -0.91 4.22
N ASN A 13 -23.53 -2.20 4.50
CA ASN A 13 -23.53 -3.26 3.50
C ASN A 13 -22.42 -3.02 2.45
N HIS A 14 -22.76 -3.04 1.16
CA HIS A 14 -21.82 -2.88 0.07
C HIS A 14 -21.75 -1.45 -0.49
N MET A 15 -22.38 -0.48 0.17
CA MET A 15 -22.34 0.89 -0.36
C MET A 15 -20.89 1.39 -0.47
N PRO A 16 -20.59 2.26 -1.44
CA PRO A 16 -19.24 2.82 -1.54
C PRO A 16 -18.85 3.57 -0.27
N LEU A 17 -17.67 3.26 0.25
CA LEU A 17 -17.11 3.93 1.43
C LEU A 17 -15.86 4.69 1.06
N LEU A 18 -15.66 5.82 1.70
CA LEU A 18 -14.44 6.61 1.61
C LEU A 18 -13.54 6.17 2.76
N LEU A 19 -12.42 5.51 2.46
CA LEU A 19 -11.56 4.89 3.48
C LEU A 19 -10.11 5.38 3.41
N PRO A 20 -9.50 5.73 4.55
CA PRO A 20 -8.09 6.11 4.59
C PRO A 20 -7.18 4.89 4.61
N HIS A 21 -6.08 4.97 3.86
CA HIS A 21 -5.03 3.95 3.82
C HIS A 21 -3.66 4.61 3.92
N SER A 22 -2.72 3.88 4.53
CA SER A 22 -1.30 4.25 4.48
C SER A 22 -0.58 3.25 3.60
N VAL A 23 0.27 3.75 2.70
CA VAL A 23 1.00 2.97 1.71
C VAL A 23 2.48 3.29 1.83
N VAL A 24 3.35 2.29 1.71
CA VAL A 24 4.79 2.47 1.85
C VAL A 24 5.51 2.15 0.55
N VAL A 25 6.26 3.12 0.03
CA VAL A 25 7.22 2.93 -1.05
C VAL A 25 8.59 2.79 -0.40
N LEU A 26 9.08 1.57 -0.31
CA LEU A 26 10.33 1.26 0.35
C LEU A 26 11.42 1.08 -0.70
N PHE A 27 12.47 1.91 -0.62
CA PHE A 27 13.59 1.89 -1.55
C PHE A 27 14.79 1.17 -0.96
N ASN A 28 15.43 0.32 -1.76
CA ASN A 28 16.75 -0.23 -1.42
C ASN A 28 17.86 0.72 -1.90
N ASP A 29 19.12 0.31 -1.67
CA ASP A 29 20.30 1.10 -2.04
C ASP A 29 20.45 1.31 -3.55
N LYS A 30 19.82 0.45 -4.34
CA LYS A 30 19.85 0.55 -5.80
C LYS A 30 18.74 1.44 -6.38
N GLY A 31 17.91 2.01 -5.52
CA GLY A 31 16.76 2.81 -5.95
C GLY A 31 15.59 1.98 -6.46
N GLU A 32 15.58 0.69 -6.17
CA GLU A 32 14.47 -0.20 -6.48
C GLU A 32 13.43 -0.15 -5.37
N VAL A 33 12.19 -0.43 -5.71
CA VAL A 33 11.06 -0.39 -4.77
C VAL A 33 10.53 -1.79 -4.48
N LEU A 34 10.11 -2.00 -3.25
CA LEU A 34 9.56 -3.27 -2.80
C LEU A 34 8.09 -3.39 -3.22
N LEU A 35 7.78 -4.47 -3.92
CA LEU A 35 6.41 -4.82 -4.27
C LEU A 35 6.06 -6.20 -3.71
N GLU A 36 4.82 -6.36 -3.35
CA GLU A 36 4.25 -7.65 -2.99
C GLU A 36 3.36 -8.14 -4.12
N GLU A 37 3.47 -9.44 -4.44
CA GLU A 37 2.58 -10.10 -5.37
C GLU A 37 1.45 -10.71 -4.55
N ARG A 38 0.21 -10.30 -4.81
CA ARG A 38 -0.96 -10.74 -4.05
C ARG A 38 -1.31 -12.19 -4.40
N SER A 39 -1.65 -12.97 -3.38
CA SER A 39 -2.02 -14.38 -3.56
C SER A 39 -3.37 -14.53 -4.27
N ASP A 40 -4.28 -13.57 -4.09
CA ASP A 40 -5.67 -13.69 -4.58
C ASP A 40 -5.78 -13.44 -6.09
N ASP A 41 -5.20 -12.36 -6.61
CA ASP A 41 -5.37 -11.99 -8.03
C ASP A 41 -4.06 -11.89 -8.81
N GLY A 42 -2.92 -12.07 -8.15
CA GLY A 42 -1.61 -11.98 -8.77
C GLY A 42 -1.21 -10.55 -9.14
N TYR A 43 -1.92 -9.54 -8.66
CA TYR A 43 -1.54 -8.16 -8.86
C TYR A 43 -0.40 -7.79 -7.93
N PHE A 44 0.45 -6.86 -8.40
CA PHE A 44 1.57 -6.35 -7.63
C PHE A 44 1.17 -5.04 -6.96
N ASP A 45 1.53 -4.92 -5.68
CA ASP A 45 1.11 -3.80 -4.86
C ASP A 45 2.24 -3.32 -3.95
N PHE A 46 2.15 -2.08 -3.53
CA PHE A 46 3.01 -1.57 -2.45
C PHE A 46 2.45 -2.05 -1.11
N PRO A 47 3.30 -2.33 -0.12
CA PRO A 47 2.81 -2.64 1.23
C PRO A 47 1.96 -1.50 1.77
N GLY A 48 0.90 -1.85 2.47
CA GLY A 48 0.02 -0.86 3.07
C GLY A 48 -1.31 -1.44 3.49
N GLY A 49 -2.14 -0.60 4.06
CA GLY A 49 -3.47 -0.99 4.50
C GLY A 49 -4.20 0.14 5.21
N GLY A 50 -5.32 -0.20 5.79
CA GLY A 50 -6.19 0.78 6.44
C GLY A 50 -5.63 1.37 7.72
N ILE A 51 -6.08 2.57 8.02
CA ILE A 51 -5.73 3.27 9.26
C ILE A 51 -6.81 2.97 10.29
N ASP A 52 -6.41 2.53 11.49
CA ASP A 52 -7.34 2.22 12.58
C ASP A 52 -7.78 3.48 13.33
N LEU A 53 -8.88 3.35 14.06
CA LEU A 53 -9.31 4.40 14.97
C LEU A 53 -8.18 4.71 15.97
N LYS A 54 -7.94 6.01 16.22
CA LYS A 54 -6.91 6.53 17.13
C LYS A 54 -5.48 6.32 16.65
N GLU A 55 -5.29 5.70 15.50
CA GLU A 55 -3.97 5.41 14.95
C GLU A 55 -3.52 6.58 14.06
N LYS A 56 -2.26 7.00 14.22
CA LYS A 56 -1.66 7.97 13.30
C LYS A 56 -1.37 7.28 11.97
N ALA A 57 -1.49 8.02 10.88
CA ALA A 57 -1.24 7.48 9.55
C ALA A 57 0.18 6.89 9.41
N GLU A 58 1.18 7.54 10.00
CA GLU A 58 2.57 7.04 10.00
C GLU A 58 2.69 5.72 10.75
N ASP A 59 2.00 5.58 11.88
CA ASP A 59 2.02 4.35 12.67
C ASP A 59 1.32 3.21 11.93
N ALA A 60 0.24 3.52 11.20
CA ALA A 60 -0.43 2.54 10.34
C ALA A 60 0.52 2.04 9.24
N ALA A 61 1.26 2.95 8.61
CA ALA A 61 2.25 2.60 7.59
C ALA A 61 3.30 1.66 8.15
N LYS A 62 3.85 1.96 9.33
CA LYS A 62 4.86 1.12 9.99
C LYS A 62 4.30 -0.25 10.36
N ARG A 63 3.10 -0.27 10.90
CA ARG A 63 2.41 -1.52 11.29
C ARG A 63 2.17 -2.43 10.09
N GLU A 64 1.61 -1.89 9.02
CA GLU A 64 1.33 -2.67 7.81
C GLU A 64 2.63 -3.19 7.18
N LEU A 65 3.69 -2.40 7.19
CA LEU A 65 4.98 -2.83 6.65
C LEU A 65 5.51 -4.04 7.41
N VAL A 66 5.46 -4.01 8.75
CA VAL A 66 5.89 -5.15 9.58
C VAL A 66 5.02 -6.37 9.32
N GLU A 67 3.70 -6.19 9.30
CA GLU A 67 2.76 -7.30 9.10
C GLU A 67 2.95 -8.00 7.76
N GLU A 68 3.15 -7.22 6.70
CA GLU A 68 3.23 -7.76 5.35
C GLU A 68 4.63 -8.19 4.92
N THR A 69 5.67 -7.55 5.44
CA THR A 69 7.04 -7.75 4.95
C THR A 69 8.06 -8.17 6.00
N GLY A 70 7.78 -7.96 7.28
CA GLY A 70 8.74 -8.17 8.37
C GLY A 70 9.73 -7.03 8.55
N LEU A 71 9.70 -6.01 7.69
CA LEU A 71 10.61 -4.88 7.77
C LEU A 71 10.08 -3.79 8.69
N ILE A 72 10.98 -3.12 9.38
CA ILE A 72 10.68 -2.06 10.34
C ILE A 72 11.20 -0.74 9.77
N ALA A 73 10.29 0.20 9.54
CA ALA A 73 10.67 1.53 9.06
C ALA A 73 11.28 2.35 10.20
N ASP A 74 12.48 2.87 9.99
CA ASP A 74 13.13 3.77 10.95
C ASP A 74 12.69 5.22 10.71
N GLU A 75 12.38 5.55 9.47
CA GLU A 75 12.03 6.90 9.06
C GLU A 75 11.04 6.85 7.90
N LEU A 76 10.01 7.68 7.94
CA LEU A 76 9.03 7.80 6.88
C LEU A 76 8.87 9.26 6.47
N GLU A 77 8.71 9.49 5.17
CA GLU A 77 8.45 10.82 4.61
C GLU A 77 7.18 10.76 3.77
N LEU A 78 6.24 11.64 4.04
CA LEU A 78 5.02 11.71 3.24
C LEU A 78 5.37 12.21 1.83
N PHE A 79 5.03 11.40 0.82
CA PHE A 79 5.27 11.73 -0.57
C PHE A 79 4.07 12.45 -1.18
N LYS A 80 2.93 11.78 -1.22
CA LYS A 80 1.68 12.32 -1.80
C LYS A 80 0.45 11.64 -1.20
N VAL A 81 -0.69 12.31 -1.35
CA VAL A 81 -2.00 11.74 -1.04
C VAL A 81 -2.72 11.50 -2.37
N TYR A 82 -3.22 10.28 -2.55
CA TYR A 82 -3.99 9.88 -3.73
C TYR A 82 -5.44 9.66 -3.36
N SER A 83 -6.34 10.17 -4.18
CA SER A 83 -7.78 10.02 -3.96
C SER A 83 -8.52 10.17 -5.28
N GLY A 84 -9.84 10.03 -5.25
CA GLY A 84 -10.70 10.17 -6.43
C GLY A 84 -10.85 8.87 -7.21
N GLU A 85 -11.00 8.97 -8.52
CA GLU A 85 -11.28 7.81 -9.37
C GLU A 85 -10.16 6.75 -9.35
N ILE A 86 -8.89 7.17 -9.23
CA ILE A 86 -7.77 6.24 -9.29
C ILE A 86 -7.66 5.35 -8.06
N THR A 87 -8.35 5.67 -6.98
CA THR A 87 -8.35 4.86 -5.75
C THR A 87 -9.65 4.06 -5.58
N HIS A 88 -10.45 3.99 -6.61
CA HIS A 88 -11.67 3.18 -6.64
C HIS A 88 -11.33 1.69 -6.71
N TYR A 89 -11.98 0.88 -5.89
CA TYR A 89 -11.79 -0.56 -5.88
C TYR A 89 -13.07 -1.29 -5.48
N VAL A 90 -13.34 -2.40 -6.14
CA VAL A 90 -14.48 -3.28 -5.82
C VAL A 90 -13.91 -4.66 -5.49
N TYR A 91 -14.18 -5.14 -4.28
CA TYR A 91 -13.75 -6.47 -3.83
C TYR A 91 -14.65 -7.57 -4.41
N PHE A 92 -14.19 -8.81 -4.37
CA PHE A 92 -14.96 -9.97 -4.86
C PHE A 92 -16.32 -10.10 -4.18
N ASN A 93 -16.42 -9.73 -2.90
CA ASN A 93 -17.67 -9.80 -2.17
C ASN A 93 -18.64 -8.66 -2.48
N GLY A 94 -18.26 -7.73 -3.35
CA GLY A 94 -19.07 -6.58 -3.74
C GLY A 94 -18.85 -5.32 -2.93
N ASP A 95 -18.01 -5.36 -1.91
CA ASP A 95 -17.65 -4.16 -1.15
C ASP A 95 -16.93 -3.17 -2.07
N GLU A 96 -17.33 -1.92 -2.03
CA GLU A 96 -16.80 -0.87 -2.88
C GLU A 96 -16.19 0.23 -2.03
N ILE A 97 -14.99 0.70 -2.43
CA ILE A 97 -14.31 1.78 -1.72
C ILE A 97 -13.73 2.81 -2.69
N TYR A 98 -13.60 4.02 -2.18
CA TYR A 98 -12.75 5.05 -2.74
C TYR A 98 -11.73 5.38 -1.66
N GLY A 99 -10.46 5.09 -1.92
CA GLY A 99 -9.41 5.31 -0.94
C GLY A 99 -8.99 6.77 -0.83
N ILE A 100 -8.54 7.15 0.36
CA ILE A 100 -7.68 8.31 0.55
C ILE A 100 -6.36 7.72 0.97
N ASP A 101 -5.44 7.61 0.02
CA ASP A 101 -4.22 6.83 0.20
C ASP A 101 -3.03 7.75 0.44
N LEU A 102 -2.49 7.70 1.67
CA LEU A 102 -1.33 8.46 2.07
C LEU A 102 -0.10 7.61 1.75
N VAL A 103 0.70 8.06 0.78
CA VAL A 103 1.88 7.32 0.33
C VAL A 103 3.12 7.89 0.98
N TYR A 104 3.83 7.04 1.73
CA TYR A 104 5.07 7.36 2.41
C TYR A 104 6.26 6.75 1.70
N ILE A 105 7.37 7.46 1.67
CA ILE A 105 8.66 6.94 1.20
C ILE A 105 9.47 6.50 2.40
N CYS A 106 10.06 5.30 2.33
CA CYS A 106 10.92 4.74 3.34
C CYS A 106 12.25 4.36 2.72
N ARG A 107 13.34 4.99 3.18
CA ARG A 107 14.71 4.68 2.73
C ARG A 107 15.56 4.10 3.85
N ASN A 108 15.13 4.29 5.10
CA ASN A 108 15.84 3.82 6.29
C ASN A 108 14.96 2.80 7.02
N TYR A 109 15.40 1.57 7.04
CA TYR A 109 14.67 0.46 7.63
C TYR A 109 15.64 -0.64 8.04
N HIS A 110 15.15 -1.58 8.85
CA HIS A 110 15.91 -2.78 9.23
C HIS A 110 14.97 -3.97 9.35
N GLY A 111 15.54 -5.13 9.65
CA GLY A 111 14.78 -6.38 9.76
C GLY A 111 14.99 -7.27 8.55
N GLU A 112 14.28 -8.39 8.52
CA GLU A 112 14.38 -9.39 7.46
C GLU A 112 13.05 -9.50 6.69
N LEU A 113 13.15 -9.65 5.38
CA LEU A 113 11.98 -9.91 4.56
C LEU A 113 11.34 -11.25 4.93
N LYS A 114 10.11 -11.19 5.40
CA LYS A 114 9.31 -12.37 5.76
C LYS A 114 7.91 -12.20 5.19
N PRO A 115 7.65 -12.72 3.99
CA PRO A 115 6.32 -12.57 3.38
C PRO A 115 5.25 -13.26 4.20
N GLN A 116 4.10 -12.61 4.33
CA GLN A 116 2.92 -13.21 4.93
C GLN A 116 2.25 -14.11 3.89
N LEU A 117 2.61 -15.39 3.88
CA LEU A 117 2.27 -16.34 2.81
C LEU A 117 0.78 -16.48 2.51
N GLU A 118 -0.10 -16.16 3.44
CA GLU A 118 -1.54 -16.24 3.23
C GLU A 118 -2.06 -15.18 2.27
N GLU A 119 -1.46 -13.99 2.29
CA GLU A 119 -1.91 -12.84 1.51
C GLU A 119 -0.91 -12.44 0.42
N VAL A 120 0.37 -12.75 0.63
CA VAL A 120 1.47 -12.33 -0.23
C VAL A 120 2.17 -13.55 -0.79
N LYS A 121 2.17 -13.70 -2.11
CA LYS A 121 2.84 -14.79 -2.81
C LYS A 121 4.35 -14.59 -2.87
N SER A 122 4.79 -13.34 -3.08
CA SER A 122 6.21 -13.01 -3.15
C SER A 122 6.45 -11.56 -2.75
N LEU A 123 7.69 -11.31 -2.28
CA LEU A 123 8.19 -9.95 -2.01
C LEU A 123 9.48 -9.79 -2.78
N LYS A 124 9.58 -8.73 -3.60
CA LYS A 124 10.75 -8.50 -4.43
C LYS A 124 10.92 -7.01 -4.73
N PHE A 125 12.17 -6.60 -4.91
CA PHE A 125 12.48 -5.24 -5.34
C PHE A 125 12.48 -5.15 -6.87
N TYR A 126 11.92 -4.07 -7.39
CA TYR A 126 11.79 -3.81 -8.82
C TYR A 126 12.34 -2.43 -9.16
N SER A 127 13.03 -2.35 -10.30
CA SER A 127 13.43 -1.05 -10.85
C SER A 127 12.18 -0.26 -11.26
N LEU A 128 12.17 1.03 -10.99
CA LEU A 128 11.06 1.91 -11.42
C LEU A 128 10.87 1.92 -12.94
N LYS A 129 11.90 1.54 -13.70
CA LYS A 129 11.86 1.49 -15.16
C LYS A 129 11.50 0.11 -15.70
N ASP A 130 11.36 -0.88 -14.84
CA ASP A 130 11.06 -2.27 -15.23
C ASP A 130 10.06 -2.88 -14.27
N MET A 131 8.85 -2.35 -14.31
CA MET A 131 7.76 -2.73 -13.42
C MET A 131 6.89 -3.82 -14.02
N PRO A 132 6.31 -4.70 -13.18
CA PRO A 132 5.32 -5.65 -13.66
C PRO A 132 4.09 -4.92 -14.19
N SER A 133 3.44 -5.50 -15.21
CA SER A 133 2.27 -4.88 -15.85
C SER A 133 0.99 -4.98 -15.02
N LYS A 134 0.89 -6.01 -14.19
CA LYS A 134 -0.31 -6.27 -13.37
C LYS A 134 -0.33 -5.41 -12.11
N MET A 135 -0.68 -4.15 -12.29
CA MET A 135 -0.75 -3.16 -11.22
C MET A 135 -2.00 -2.31 -11.36
N SER A 136 -2.52 -1.81 -10.25
CA SER A 136 -3.66 -0.89 -10.26
C SER A 136 -3.29 0.44 -10.91
N ILE A 137 -4.31 1.18 -11.34
CA ILE A 137 -4.13 2.52 -11.89
C ILE A 137 -3.43 3.44 -10.87
N ARG A 138 -3.81 3.33 -9.59
CA ARG A 138 -3.18 4.09 -8.50
C ARG A 138 -1.69 3.82 -8.45
N ASN A 139 -1.29 2.55 -8.46
CA ASN A 139 0.12 2.17 -8.35
C ASN A 139 0.91 2.64 -9.58
N LYS A 140 0.33 2.55 -10.76
CA LYS A 140 0.96 3.08 -11.98
C LYS A 140 1.19 4.58 -11.87
N GLN A 141 0.23 5.31 -11.30
CA GLN A 141 0.38 6.76 -11.10
C GLN A 141 1.47 7.07 -10.07
N ILE A 142 1.54 6.29 -8.98
CA ILE A 142 2.62 6.46 -7.99
C ILE A 142 3.99 6.32 -8.67
N ILE A 143 4.16 5.31 -9.51
CA ILE A 143 5.42 5.07 -10.22
C ILE A 143 5.77 6.24 -11.14
N LEU A 144 4.80 6.73 -11.91
CA LEU A 144 5.01 7.89 -12.78
C LEU A 144 5.42 9.13 -11.97
N ASP A 145 4.78 9.35 -10.83
CA ASP A 145 5.09 10.48 -9.96
C ASP A 145 6.46 10.35 -9.32
N LEU A 146 6.87 9.13 -8.95
CA LEU A 146 8.22 8.87 -8.44
C LEU A 146 9.28 9.13 -9.50
N LEU A 147 9.05 8.69 -10.73
CA LEU A 147 9.96 8.94 -11.85
C LEU A 147 10.08 10.43 -12.15
N ASP A 148 8.96 11.14 -12.09
CA ASP A 148 8.91 12.57 -12.35
C ASP A 148 9.68 13.35 -11.27
N SER A 149 9.54 12.95 -10.00
CA SER A 149 10.24 13.61 -8.89
C SER A 149 11.77 13.48 -8.98
N LYS A 150 12.28 12.45 -9.66
CA LYS A 150 13.73 12.23 -9.84
C LYS A 150 14.35 13.13 -10.91
N LYS A 151 13.53 13.80 -11.70
CA LYS A 151 14.01 14.73 -12.74
C LYS A 151 14.33 16.12 -12.20
N ASP A 152 13.87 16.39 -10.98
CA ASP A 152 14.10 17.69 -10.30
C ASP A 152 15.43 17.69 -9.51
#